data_65590555b979ed5e14f387e6db6408c0
#
_entry.id   65590555b979ed5e14f387e6db6408c0
#
_cell.length_a   1.000
_cell.length_b   1.000
_cell.length_c   1.000
_cell.angle_alpha   90.00
_cell.angle_beta   90.00
_cell.angle_gamma   90.00
#
_symmetry.space_group_name_H-M   'P 1'
#
loop_
_entity.id
_entity.type
_entity.pdbx_description
1 polymer ?
#
loop_
_entity_poly.entity_id
_entity_poly.type
_entity_poly.pdbx_seq_one_letter_code
_entity_poly.pdbx_strand_id
1 'polypeptide(L)'
;MSKLFLLVTIYTTLHFTSCAQQEKTGYMKKEAMISMRDGVKLFTAIYIPLNTSEKYPILLQRTPYSCAPYGENNYKKRLGPNSFFESENYIYVYQDVRGRYMSEGNFEEMAPAKDIKKSSKETDESSDTYDTIEWLIANISNNNGRAGIYGISYPGFYATASLPNAHPAI
;
A
#
# COMPACT_ATOMS: atom_id res chain seq x y z
N MET A 1 -41.36 -28.17 58.63
CA MET A 1 -40.87 -26.87 58.13
C MET A 1 -39.77 -27.14 57.12
N SER A 2 -40.16 -27.19 55.82
CA SER A 2 -39.24 -27.49 54.71
C SER A 2 -38.74 -26.18 54.14
N LYS A 3 -37.37 -25.99 54.15
CA LYS A 3 -36.71 -24.82 53.57
C LYS A 3 -36.41 -25.14 52.08
N LEU A 4 -37.12 -24.47 51.19
CA LEU A 4 -36.91 -24.52 49.76
C LEU A 4 -35.69 -23.60 49.43
N PHE A 5 -34.58 -24.18 48.98
CA PHE A 5 -33.41 -23.46 48.44
C PHE A 5 -33.67 -23.18 46.97
N LEU A 6 -33.84 -21.89 46.64
CA LEU A 6 -33.94 -21.41 45.27
C LEU A 6 -32.52 -21.22 44.70
N LEU A 7 -32.09 -22.10 43.78
CA LEU A 7 -30.85 -21.97 43.02
C LEU A 7 -31.09 -20.99 41.91
N VAL A 8 -30.54 -19.77 41.99
CA VAL A 8 -30.53 -18.79 40.91
C VAL A 8 -29.30 -19.03 40.09
N THR A 9 -29.45 -19.63 38.92
CA THR A 9 -28.38 -19.81 37.90
C THR A 9 -28.24 -18.52 37.10
N ILE A 10 -27.20 -17.75 37.34
CA ILE A 10 -26.89 -16.56 36.53
C ILE A 10 -26.19 -17.05 35.25
N TYR A 11 -26.91 -17.02 34.12
CA TYR A 11 -26.32 -17.16 32.79
C TYR A 11 -25.66 -15.84 32.41
N THR A 12 -24.33 -15.76 32.53
CA THR A 12 -23.54 -14.71 31.91
C THR A 12 -23.38 -15.03 30.42
N THR A 13 -24.19 -14.41 29.59
CA THR A 13 -23.97 -14.41 28.14
C THR A 13 -22.76 -13.55 27.82
N LEU A 14 -21.61 -14.19 27.53
CA LEU A 14 -20.47 -13.50 26.90
C LEU A 14 -20.91 -13.08 25.50
N HIS A 15 -21.24 -11.81 25.34
CA HIS A 15 -21.33 -11.19 24.04
C HIS A 15 -19.90 -11.03 23.50
N PHE A 16 -19.47 -11.96 22.66
CA PHE A 16 -18.36 -11.71 21.74
C PHE A 16 -18.84 -10.64 20.77
N THR A 17 -18.50 -9.38 21.02
CA THR A 17 -18.53 -8.33 20.01
C THR A 17 -17.47 -8.73 18.98
N SER A 18 -17.89 -9.46 17.94
CA SER A 18 -17.13 -9.57 16.70
C SER A 18 -16.90 -8.15 16.22
N CYS A 19 -15.67 -7.67 16.32
CA CYS A 19 -15.26 -6.45 15.64
C CYS A 19 -15.42 -6.75 14.15
N ALA A 20 -16.58 -6.38 13.61
CA ALA A 20 -16.86 -6.50 12.18
C ALA A 20 -15.84 -5.59 11.50
N GLN A 21 -14.79 -6.21 10.97
CA GLN A 21 -13.80 -5.64 10.11
C GLN A 21 -14.57 -5.00 8.95
N GLN A 22 -14.47 -3.70 8.84
CA GLN A 22 -15.12 -2.96 7.76
C GLN A 22 -14.31 -3.28 6.49
N GLU A 23 -14.59 -4.44 5.91
CA GLU A 23 -14.12 -4.79 4.58
C GLU A 23 -14.60 -3.69 3.64
N LYS A 24 -13.68 -2.99 3.03
CA LYS A 24 -14.04 -2.15 1.90
C LYS A 24 -14.44 -3.12 0.79
N THR A 25 -15.74 -3.23 0.59
CA THR A 25 -16.34 -4.20 -0.32
C THR A 25 -15.58 -4.22 -1.65
N GLY A 26 -14.96 -5.37 -1.96
CA GLY A 26 -14.29 -5.60 -3.23
C GLY A 26 -12.76 -5.61 -3.23
N TYR A 27 -12.07 -5.29 -2.11
CA TYR A 27 -10.60 -5.25 -2.04
C TYR A 27 -10.04 -6.03 -0.84
N MET A 28 -8.92 -6.70 -1.06
CA MET A 28 -8.05 -7.22 -0.01
C MET A 28 -6.88 -6.26 0.16
N LYS A 29 -6.51 -5.93 1.39
CA LYS A 29 -5.30 -5.17 1.70
C LYS A 29 -4.17 -6.10 2.08
N LYS A 30 -2.98 -5.84 1.51
CA LYS A 30 -1.70 -6.46 1.87
C LYS A 30 -0.69 -5.37 2.20
N GLU A 31 0.17 -5.60 3.16
CA GLU A 31 1.30 -4.73 3.48
C GLU A 31 2.62 -5.45 3.22
N ALA A 32 3.61 -4.73 2.71
CA ALA A 32 4.91 -5.27 2.39
C ALA A 32 6.03 -4.26 2.65
N MET A 33 7.17 -4.76 3.13
CA MET A 33 8.43 -4.04 3.14
C MET A 33 9.20 -4.43 1.88
N ILE A 34 9.14 -3.59 0.85
CA ILE A 34 9.78 -3.85 -0.44
C ILE A 34 11.23 -3.44 -0.39
N SER A 35 12.15 -4.38 -0.64
CA SER A 35 13.59 -4.10 -0.67
C SER A 35 13.98 -3.38 -1.95
N MET A 36 14.64 -2.25 -1.80
CA MET A 36 15.27 -1.51 -2.89
C MET A 36 16.64 -2.11 -3.21
N ARG A 37 17.25 -1.72 -4.32
CA ARG A 37 18.55 -2.25 -4.82
C ARG A 37 19.72 -2.05 -3.86
N ASP A 38 19.63 -1.09 -2.94
CA ASP A 38 20.63 -0.84 -1.89
C ASP A 38 20.35 -1.59 -0.59
N GLY A 39 19.23 -2.34 -0.52
CA GLY A 39 18.80 -3.14 0.63
C GLY A 39 17.90 -2.40 1.60
N VAL A 40 17.68 -1.09 1.46
CA VAL A 40 16.69 -0.33 2.23
C VAL A 40 15.29 -0.81 1.88
N LYS A 41 14.41 -0.92 2.88
CA LYS A 41 13.04 -1.41 2.67
C LYS A 41 12.04 -0.28 2.77
N LEU A 42 11.14 -0.21 1.79
CA LEU A 42 10.06 0.79 1.76
C LEU A 42 8.71 0.14 2.07
N PHE A 43 8.02 0.72 3.05
CA PHE A 43 6.69 0.27 3.45
C PHE A 43 5.67 0.57 2.35
N THR A 44 4.91 -0.45 1.96
CA THR A 44 3.96 -0.38 0.85
C THR A 44 2.64 -1.05 1.24
N ALA A 45 1.56 -0.29 1.19
CA ALA A 45 0.19 -0.78 1.33
C ALA A 45 -0.43 -1.04 -0.05
N ILE A 46 -0.92 -2.26 -0.28
CA ILE A 46 -1.40 -2.74 -1.58
C ILE A 46 -2.85 -3.18 -1.42
N TYR A 47 -3.74 -2.60 -2.21
CA TYR A 47 -5.17 -2.94 -2.25
C TYR A 47 -5.45 -3.68 -3.56
N ILE A 48 -5.81 -4.96 -3.45
CA ILE A 48 -5.96 -5.89 -4.57
C ILE A 48 -7.44 -6.20 -4.73
N PRO A 49 -8.04 -6.04 -5.94
CA PRO A 49 -9.41 -6.44 -6.19
C PRO A 49 -9.64 -7.93 -5.86
N LEU A 50 -10.73 -8.23 -5.17
CA LEU A 50 -11.10 -9.61 -4.81
C LEU A 50 -11.55 -10.44 -6.03
N ASN A 51 -12.03 -9.79 -7.09
CA ASN A 51 -12.31 -10.47 -8.34
C ASN A 51 -11.02 -10.92 -9.00
N THR A 52 -10.81 -12.23 -9.12
CA THR A 52 -9.62 -12.83 -9.72
C THR A 52 -9.82 -13.27 -11.17
N SER A 53 -11.00 -13.05 -11.75
CA SER A 53 -11.30 -13.41 -13.15
C SER A 53 -10.60 -12.50 -14.16
N GLU A 54 -10.12 -11.34 -13.73
CA GLU A 54 -9.46 -10.34 -14.55
C GLU A 54 -8.09 -9.96 -13.98
N LYS A 55 -7.28 -9.33 -14.83
CA LYS A 55 -6.00 -8.74 -14.44
C LYS A 55 -6.10 -7.22 -14.47
N TYR A 56 -5.53 -6.57 -13.47
CA TYR A 56 -5.69 -5.14 -13.23
C TYR A 56 -4.37 -4.37 -13.39
N PRO A 57 -4.41 -3.15 -13.90
CA PRO A 57 -3.24 -2.27 -13.87
C PRO A 57 -2.97 -1.81 -12.44
N ILE A 58 -1.70 -1.54 -12.16
CA ILE A 58 -1.25 -0.98 -10.89
C ILE A 58 -1.37 0.54 -10.95
N LEU A 59 -1.87 1.16 -9.86
CA LEU A 59 -1.88 2.61 -9.70
C LEU A 59 -1.15 2.99 -8.41
N LEU A 60 0.08 3.48 -8.56
CA LEU A 60 1.02 3.77 -7.47
C LEU A 60 0.99 5.24 -7.07
N GLN A 61 0.90 5.50 -5.76
CA GLN A 61 1.18 6.79 -5.15
C GLN A 61 2.32 6.65 -4.13
N ARG A 62 3.39 7.41 -4.30
CA ARG A 62 4.45 7.57 -3.32
C ARG A 62 4.26 8.88 -2.57
N THR A 63 4.45 8.86 -1.25
CA THR A 63 4.09 10.02 -0.41
C THR A 63 5.03 10.21 0.77
N PRO A 64 5.41 11.47 1.10
CA PRO A 64 6.12 11.79 2.33
C PRO A 64 5.18 12.06 3.50
N TYR A 65 3.84 11.97 3.29
CA TYR A 65 2.79 12.36 4.25
C TYR A 65 2.09 11.18 4.94
N SER A 66 2.64 9.97 4.88
CA SER A 66 2.05 8.73 5.36
C SER A 66 1.04 8.10 4.41
N CYS A 67 1.23 6.82 4.16
CA CYS A 67 0.27 6.00 3.42
C CYS A 67 -0.77 5.32 4.33
N ALA A 68 -0.82 5.69 5.62
CA ALA A 68 -1.79 5.18 6.59
C ALA A 68 -3.23 5.08 6.02
N PRO A 69 -4.10 4.23 6.61
CA PRO A 69 -3.90 3.52 7.88
C PRO A 69 -3.02 2.29 7.74
N TYR A 70 -2.19 2.02 8.76
CA TYR A 70 -1.34 0.84 8.84
C TYR A 70 -2.09 -0.36 9.43
N GLY A 71 -1.62 -1.57 9.10
CA GLY A 71 -2.25 -2.84 9.47
C GLY A 71 -3.20 -3.34 8.37
N GLU A 72 -3.06 -4.61 8.00
CA GLU A 72 -3.81 -5.23 6.88
C GLU A 72 -5.33 -5.18 7.07
N ASN A 73 -5.79 -5.04 8.31
CA ASN A 73 -7.20 -4.94 8.67
C ASN A 73 -7.74 -3.50 8.66
N ASN A 74 -6.88 -2.50 8.43
CA ASN A 74 -7.25 -1.09 8.45
C ASN A 74 -7.26 -0.53 7.02
N TYR A 75 -8.44 -0.17 6.53
CA TYR A 75 -8.63 0.26 5.14
C TYR A 75 -8.73 1.77 5.00
N LYS A 76 -8.20 2.32 3.89
CA LYS A 76 -8.47 3.71 3.51
C LYS A 76 -9.95 3.88 3.20
N LYS A 77 -10.51 5.02 3.58
CA LYS A 77 -11.92 5.38 3.28
C LYS A 77 -12.18 5.48 1.77
N ARG A 78 -11.17 5.88 1.00
CA ARG A 78 -11.23 6.01 -0.45
C ARG A 78 -9.92 5.51 -1.09
N LEU A 79 -10.04 4.83 -2.22
CA LEU A 79 -8.92 4.38 -3.04
C LEU A 79 -8.82 5.23 -4.31
N GLY A 80 -7.59 5.40 -4.80
CA GLY A 80 -7.33 6.19 -6.01
C GLY A 80 -7.53 7.69 -5.83
N PRO A 81 -7.35 8.45 -6.92
CA PRO A 81 -7.43 9.91 -6.89
C PRO A 81 -8.86 10.45 -6.72
N ASN A 82 -9.87 9.73 -7.14
CA ASN A 82 -11.28 10.11 -7.03
C ASN A 82 -12.22 8.90 -7.18
N SER A 83 -13.55 9.12 -7.08
CA SER A 83 -14.56 8.06 -7.14
C SER A 83 -14.65 7.35 -8.51
N PHE A 84 -14.30 8.02 -9.61
CA PHE A 84 -14.28 7.38 -10.92
C PHE A 84 -13.19 6.33 -11.02
N PHE A 85 -11.98 6.62 -10.54
CA PHE A 85 -10.91 5.63 -10.46
C PHE A 85 -11.27 4.47 -9.54
N GLU A 86 -11.96 4.74 -8.44
CA GLU A 86 -12.36 3.69 -7.50
C GLU A 86 -13.29 2.64 -8.14
N SER A 87 -14.11 3.04 -9.13
CA SER A 87 -15.00 2.12 -9.87
C SER A 87 -14.29 1.30 -10.95
N GLU A 88 -13.07 1.68 -11.35
CA GLU A 88 -12.33 1.05 -12.45
C GLU A 88 -11.44 -0.13 -12.04
N ASN A 89 -11.46 -0.52 -10.77
CA ASN A 89 -10.78 -1.73 -10.27
C ASN A 89 -9.27 -1.79 -10.58
N TYR A 90 -8.50 -0.80 -10.12
CA TYR A 90 -7.04 -0.86 -10.13
C TYR A 90 -6.50 -1.67 -8.93
N ILE A 91 -5.28 -2.18 -9.04
CA ILE A 91 -4.46 -2.51 -7.87
C ILE A 91 -3.91 -1.19 -7.34
N TYR A 92 -4.48 -0.69 -6.25
CA TYR A 92 -4.03 0.58 -5.65
C TYR A 92 -2.86 0.35 -4.72
N VAL A 93 -1.80 1.11 -4.93
CA VAL A 93 -0.56 1.00 -4.15
C VAL A 93 -0.19 2.34 -3.55
N TYR A 94 0.06 2.34 -2.24
CA TYR A 94 0.51 3.51 -1.50
C TYR A 94 1.81 3.18 -0.80
N GLN A 95 2.84 3.99 -1.01
CA GLN A 95 4.16 3.75 -0.45
C GLN A 95 4.63 4.97 0.34
N ASP A 96 5.08 4.75 1.57
CA ASP A 96 5.88 5.74 2.30
C ASP A 96 7.23 5.86 1.61
N VAL A 97 7.64 7.08 1.25
CA VAL A 97 8.94 7.29 0.63
C VAL A 97 10.07 7.03 1.62
N ARG A 98 11.26 6.83 1.12
CA ARG A 98 12.49 6.56 1.87
C ARG A 98 12.65 7.49 3.06
N GLY A 99 12.93 6.94 4.25
CA GLY A 99 13.13 7.69 5.50
C GLY A 99 11.88 8.37 6.06
N ARG A 100 10.69 8.01 5.58
CA ARG A 100 9.42 8.53 6.12
C ARG A 100 8.57 7.41 6.69
N TYR A 101 7.92 7.70 7.83
CA TYR A 101 6.96 6.83 8.54
C TYR A 101 7.46 5.40 8.74
N MET A 102 6.89 4.43 8.03
CA MET A 102 7.23 3.01 8.18
C MET A 102 8.34 2.55 7.23
N SER A 103 8.84 3.42 6.34
CA SER A 103 9.96 3.14 5.45
C SER A 103 11.30 3.38 6.12
N GLU A 104 12.27 2.53 5.80
CA GLU A 104 13.66 2.65 6.24
C GLU A 104 14.42 3.70 5.43
N GLY A 105 15.68 3.95 5.83
CA GLY A 105 16.61 4.86 5.17
C GLY A 105 16.53 6.29 5.67
N ASN A 106 17.16 7.20 4.94
CA ASN A 106 17.19 8.62 5.26
C ASN A 106 16.31 9.40 4.28
N PHE A 107 15.50 10.30 4.82
CA PHE A 107 14.69 11.20 4.01
C PHE A 107 15.56 12.34 3.47
N GLU A 108 15.47 12.57 2.18
CA GLU A 108 16.00 13.75 1.51
C GLU A 108 14.84 14.48 0.82
N GLU A 109 14.68 15.76 1.15
CA GLU A 109 13.58 16.56 0.63
C GLU A 109 13.81 16.85 -0.86
N MET A 110 12.83 16.44 -1.70
CA MET A 110 12.88 16.66 -3.16
C MET A 110 14.23 16.25 -3.78
N ALA A 111 14.74 15.07 -3.38
CA ALA A 111 16.03 14.58 -3.84
C ALA A 111 16.15 14.68 -5.38
N PRO A 112 17.23 15.25 -5.90
CA PRO A 112 17.42 15.41 -7.34
C PRO A 112 17.61 14.06 -8.02
N ALA A 113 17.15 13.94 -9.27
CA ALA A 113 17.49 12.79 -10.10
C ALA A 113 18.99 12.71 -10.33
N LYS A 114 19.53 11.49 -10.32
CA LYS A 114 20.93 11.22 -10.61
C LYS A 114 21.08 10.77 -12.06
N ASP A 115 21.52 11.67 -12.92
CA ASP A 115 21.70 11.39 -14.36
C ASP A 115 22.70 10.25 -14.59
N ILE A 116 23.73 10.19 -13.77
CA ILE A 116 24.77 9.15 -13.80
C ILE A 116 24.86 8.47 -12.43
N LYS A 117 24.46 7.22 -12.38
CA LYS A 117 24.66 6.38 -11.20
C LYS A 117 26.04 5.72 -11.23
N LYS A 118 26.85 5.93 -10.21
CA LYS A 118 28.23 5.41 -10.09
C LYS A 118 28.27 3.91 -9.79
N SER A 119 27.15 3.35 -9.32
CA SER A 119 26.99 1.91 -9.05
C SER A 119 25.54 1.49 -9.20
N SER A 120 25.32 0.18 -9.36
CA SER A 120 23.97 -0.40 -9.39
C SER A 120 23.19 -0.26 -8.08
N LYS A 121 23.87 0.07 -6.97
CA LYS A 121 23.25 0.29 -5.66
C LYS A 121 22.93 1.76 -5.38
N GLU A 122 23.34 2.67 -6.26
CA GLU A 122 23.01 4.08 -6.06
C GLU A 122 21.55 4.36 -6.38
N THR A 123 20.89 5.03 -5.44
CA THR A 123 19.44 5.25 -5.46
C THR A 123 19.07 6.72 -5.63
N ASP A 124 17.91 6.93 -6.21
CA ASP A 124 17.14 8.16 -6.29
C ASP A 124 15.64 7.79 -6.35
N GLU A 125 14.77 8.78 -6.48
CA GLU A 125 13.32 8.54 -6.52
C GLU A 125 12.88 7.69 -7.72
N SER A 126 13.57 7.81 -8.85
CA SER A 126 13.32 7.00 -10.04
C SER A 126 13.64 5.52 -9.78
N SER A 127 14.82 5.24 -9.21
CA SER A 127 15.21 3.86 -8.92
C SER A 127 14.37 3.20 -7.83
N ASP A 128 13.97 3.93 -6.79
CA ASP A 128 13.05 3.41 -5.78
C ASP A 128 11.68 3.08 -6.37
N THR A 129 11.20 3.90 -7.31
CA THR A 129 9.97 3.63 -8.05
C THR A 129 10.11 2.41 -8.96
N TYR A 130 11.23 2.32 -9.67
CA TYR A 130 11.53 1.18 -10.54
C TYR A 130 11.52 -0.15 -9.76
N ASP A 131 12.29 -0.22 -8.67
CA ASP A 131 12.39 -1.41 -7.83
C ASP A 131 11.04 -1.79 -7.20
N THR A 132 10.24 -0.80 -6.83
CA THR A 132 8.89 -1.00 -6.32
C THR A 132 7.99 -1.64 -7.37
N ILE A 133 7.97 -1.12 -8.60
CA ILE A 133 7.11 -1.65 -9.68
C ILE A 133 7.57 -3.05 -10.09
N GLU A 134 8.88 -3.29 -10.21
CA GLU A 134 9.44 -4.61 -10.50
C GLU A 134 8.96 -5.64 -9.48
N TRP A 135 9.07 -5.29 -8.19
CA TRP A 135 8.59 -6.16 -7.12
C TRP A 135 7.08 -6.41 -7.21
N LEU A 136 6.28 -5.37 -7.45
CA LEU A 136 4.82 -5.49 -7.53
C LEU A 136 4.40 -6.41 -8.68
N ILE A 137 5.01 -6.27 -9.85
CA ILE A 137 4.72 -7.13 -11.01
C ILE A 137 5.07 -8.58 -10.72
N ALA A 138 6.19 -8.83 -10.06
CA ALA A 138 6.64 -10.18 -9.74
C ALA A 138 5.82 -10.86 -8.64
N ASN A 139 5.25 -10.09 -7.67
CA ASN A 139 4.68 -10.64 -6.43
C ASN A 139 3.15 -10.49 -6.30
N ILE A 140 2.51 -9.71 -7.16
CA ILE A 140 1.05 -9.53 -7.13
C ILE A 140 0.44 -10.24 -8.34
N SER A 141 -0.20 -11.38 -8.11
CA SER A 141 -0.61 -12.32 -9.17
C SER A 141 -1.64 -11.77 -10.16
N ASN A 142 -2.51 -10.85 -9.74
CA ASN A 142 -3.60 -10.33 -10.57
C ASN A 142 -3.23 -9.06 -11.34
N ASN A 143 -1.95 -8.67 -11.41
CA ASN A 143 -1.54 -7.54 -12.23
C ASN A 143 -1.52 -7.91 -13.73
N ASN A 144 -1.72 -6.91 -14.59
CA ASN A 144 -1.67 -7.04 -16.04
C ASN A 144 -0.33 -6.59 -16.68
N GLY A 145 0.70 -6.36 -15.84
CA GLY A 145 2.02 -5.89 -16.28
C GLY A 145 2.10 -4.39 -16.60
N ARG A 146 1.07 -3.61 -16.30
CA ARG A 146 1.04 -2.15 -16.51
C ARG A 146 0.96 -1.41 -15.19
N ALA A 147 1.67 -0.30 -15.10
CA ALA A 147 1.65 0.58 -13.94
C ALA A 147 1.45 2.04 -14.33
N GLY A 148 0.64 2.75 -13.57
CA GLY A 148 0.54 4.20 -13.61
C GLY A 148 1.00 4.79 -12.28
N ILE A 149 1.52 6.00 -12.30
CA ILE A 149 1.90 6.75 -11.11
C ILE A 149 1.11 8.03 -11.06
N TYR A 150 0.64 8.39 -9.88
CA TYR A 150 -0.08 9.64 -9.70
C TYR A 150 0.28 10.32 -8.39
N GLY A 151 0.02 11.62 -8.33
CA GLY A 151 0.18 12.41 -7.12
C GLY A 151 -0.24 13.84 -7.33
N ILE A 152 -0.56 14.52 -6.23
CA ILE A 152 -0.93 15.93 -6.19
C ILE A 152 0.04 16.62 -5.24
N SER A 153 0.58 17.79 -5.59
CA SER A 153 1.57 18.52 -4.80
C SER A 153 2.85 17.68 -4.61
N TYR A 154 3.32 17.45 -3.40
CA TYR A 154 4.54 16.69 -3.13
C TYR A 154 4.46 15.23 -3.66
N PRO A 155 3.37 14.46 -3.51
CA PRO A 155 3.22 13.20 -4.25
C PRO A 155 3.31 13.34 -5.77
N GLY A 156 2.95 14.50 -6.35
CA GLY A 156 3.15 14.82 -7.77
C GLY A 156 4.62 14.96 -8.15
N PHE A 157 5.45 15.52 -7.25
CA PHE A 157 6.91 15.52 -7.43
C PHE A 157 7.43 14.07 -7.59
N TYR A 158 7.03 13.13 -6.72
CA TYR A 158 7.46 11.73 -6.84
C TYR A 158 6.99 11.08 -8.13
N ALA A 159 5.77 11.41 -8.60
CA ALA A 159 5.29 10.94 -9.89
C ALA A 159 6.18 11.43 -11.05
N THR A 160 6.58 12.70 -11.04
CA THR A 160 7.48 13.28 -12.05
C THR A 160 8.89 12.73 -11.92
N ALA A 161 9.42 12.61 -10.70
CA ALA A 161 10.77 12.11 -10.42
C ALA A 161 10.95 10.62 -10.78
N SER A 162 9.87 9.89 -11.02
CA SER A 162 9.91 8.49 -11.47
C SER A 162 10.16 8.33 -12.97
N LEU A 163 10.05 9.40 -13.77
CA LEU A 163 10.15 9.32 -15.24
C LEU A 163 11.58 9.10 -15.75
N PRO A 164 12.66 9.68 -15.17
CA PRO A 164 14.01 9.35 -15.59
C PRO A 164 14.27 7.85 -15.39
N ASN A 165 14.65 7.13 -16.46
CA ASN A 165 14.86 5.67 -16.46
C ASN A 165 13.63 4.91 -15.93
N ALA A 166 12.43 5.32 -16.36
CA ALA A 166 11.16 4.73 -15.95
C ALA A 166 11.12 3.22 -16.19
N HIS A 167 10.39 2.52 -15.32
CA HIS A 167 10.15 1.09 -15.52
C HIS A 167 9.32 0.84 -16.80
N PRO A 168 9.62 -0.22 -17.59
CA PRO A 168 8.91 -0.48 -18.85
C PRO A 168 7.39 -0.69 -18.74
N ALA A 169 6.88 -0.93 -17.52
CA ALA A 169 5.47 -1.07 -17.24
C ALA A 169 4.70 0.27 -17.13
N ILE A 170 5.42 1.41 -17.05
CA ILE A 170 4.85 2.76 -16.96
C ILE A 170 4.42 3.24 -18.34
#